data_c42f2f1069b6d80dff916eb3ae2553b2
#
_entry.id   c42f2f1069b6d80dff916eb3ae2553b2
#
_cell.length_a   1.000
_cell.length_b   1.000
_cell.length_c   1.000
_cell.angle_alpha   90.00
_cell.angle_beta   90.00
_cell.angle_gamma   90.00
#
_symmetry.space_group_name_H-M   'P 1'
#
loop_
_entity.id
_entity.type
_entity.pdbx_description
1 polymer ?
#
loop_
_entity_poly.entity_id
_entity_poly.type
_entity_poly.pdbx_seq_one_letter_code
_entity_poly.pdbx_strand_id
1 'polypeptide(L)'
;MFTLNDNNEYEAEVNGIQFVCESPQEDYEETAVKIAEIYESKLNNIAQFMIDEGITDFYGELTPQEIIDSLGTPIIDLERYVVAYCEHTLDDEHVIEFEYDGILDELFYLSING
;
A
#
# COMPACT_ATOMS: atom_id res chain seq x y z
N MET A 1 2.09 -5.45 19.68
CA MET A 1 1.99 -5.66 18.23
C MET A 1 3.13 -5.03 17.45
N PHE A 2 3.41 -3.73 17.62
CA PHE A 2 4.51 -3.09 16.91
C PHE A 2 5.85 -3.39 17.56
N THR A 3 6.83 -3.79 16.73
CA THR A 3 8.20 -4.07 17.17
C THR A 3 9.18 -3.21 16.37
N LEU A 4 10.25 -2.80 17.02
CA LEU A 4 11.29 -1.99 16.37
C LEU A 4 12.10 -2.87 15.40
N ASN A 5 12.26 -2.40 14.16
CA ASN A 5 13.03 -3.11 13.14
C ASN A 5 14.44 -2.52 12.97
N ASP A 6 15.23 -3.07 12.04
CA ASP A 6 16.60 -2.66 11.79
C ASP A 6 16.72 -1.27 11.17
N ASN A 7 15.62 -0.72 10.65
CA ASN A 7 15.59 0.60 10.03
C ASN A 7 15.15 1.70 11.00
N ASN A 8 15.08 1.41 12.29
CA ASN A 8 14.59 2.32 13.33
C ASN A 8 13.12 2.70 13.15
N GLU A 9 12.35 1.82 12.55
CA GLU A 9 10.91 1.96 12.45
C GLU A 9 10.23 0.87 13.24
N TYR A 10 9.02 1.13 13.68
CA TYR A 10 8.17 0.11 14.28
C TYR A 10 7.33 -0.55 13.20
N GLU A 11 7.19 -1.86 13.27
CA GLU A 11 6.42 -2.62 12.29
C GLU A 11 5.52 -3.65 12.94
N ALA A 12 4.43 -3.98 12.26
CA ALA A 12 3.50 -5.03 12.64
C ALA A 12 2.97 -5.68 11.36
N GLU A 13 2.67 -6.96 11.45
CA GLU A 13 2.05 -7.68 10.33
C GLU A 13 0.65 -8.12 10.72
N VAL A 14 -0.34 -7.82 9.88
CA VAL A 14 -1.72 -8.24 10.06
C VAL A 14 -2.21 -8.80 8.73
N ASN A 15 -2.64 -10.05 8.71
CA ASN A 15 -3.13 -10.74 7.51
C ASN A 15 -2.15 -10.66 6.32
N GLY A 16 -0.86 -10.72 6.61
CA GLY A 16 0.18 -10.64 5.58
C GLY A 16 0.56 -9.23 5.17
N ILE A 17 -0.15 -8.21 5.62
CA ILE A 17 0.15 -6.80 5.32
C ILE A 17 1.09 -6.26 6.37
N GLN A 18 2.17 -5.61 5.93
CA GLN A 18 3.11 -4.97 6.83
C GLN A 18 2.71 -3.52 7.08
N PHE A 19 2.59 -3.16 8.35
CA PHE A 19 2.30 -1.79 8.78
C PHE A 19 3.52 -1.21 9.46
N VAL A 20 3.85 0.05 9.15
CA VAL A 20 5.02 0.72 9.71
C VAL A 20 4.65 2.08 10.29
N CYS A 21 5.43 2.54 11.27
CA CYS A 21 5.33 3.88 11.84
C CYS A 21 6.62 4.22 12.57
N GLU A 22 6.88 5.51 12.77
CA GLU A 22 8.04 5.96 13.53
C GLU A 22 7.80 5.88 15.04
N SER A 23 6.57 6.19 15.48
CA SER A 23 6.17 6.19 16.89
C SER A 23 4.78 5.61 17.02
N PRO A 24 4.65 4.38 17.56
CA PRO A 24 3.32 3.77 17.69
C PRO A 24 2.39 4.64 18.52
N GLN A 25 1.20 4.88 17.99
CA GLN A 25 0.15 5.59 18.69
C GLN A 25 -0.89 4.58 19.17
N GLU A 26 -1.72 5.02 20.13
CA GLU A 26 -2.67 4.13 20.78
C GLU A 26 -3.69 3.52 19.81
N ASP A 27 -4.07 4.28 18.76
CA ASP A 27 -5.07 3.85 17.78
C ASP A 27 -4.49 3.11 16.56
N TYR A 28 -3.18 3.03 16.42
CA TYR A 28 -2.56 2.43 15.21
C TYR A 28 -2.86 0.94 15.09
N GLU A 29 -2.87 0.23 16.20
CA GLU A 29 -3.17 -1.20 16.19
C GLU A 29 -4.59 -1.47 15.69
N GLU A 30 -5.55 -0.71 16.19
CA GLU A 30 -6.95 -0.82 15.75
C GLU A 30 -7.08 -0.44 14.26
N THR A 31 -6.42 0.64 13.85
CA THR A 31 -6.44 1.09 12.45
C THR A 31 -5.84 0.04 11.52
N ALA A 32 -4.72 -0.56 11.91
CA ALA A 32 -4.07 -1.62 11.12
C ALA A 32 -5.00 -2.82 10.93
N VAL A 33 -5.68 -3.24 11.99
CA VAL A 33 -6.62 -4.36 11.91
C VAL A 33 -7.78 -4.03 10.98
N LYS A 34 -8.34 -2.83 11.08
CA LYS A 34 -9.45 -2.39 10.21
C LYS A 34 -9.03 -2.34 8.75
N ILE A 35 -7.87 -1.78 8.45
CA ILE A 35 -7.36 -1.74 7.07
C ILE A 35 -7.15 -3.17 6.55
N ALA A 36 -6.53 -4.02 7.35
CA ALA A 36 -6.29 -5.40 6.94
C ALA A 36 -7.58 -6.16 6.63
N GLU A 37 -8.64 -5.89 7.39
CA GLU A 37 -9.94 -6.54 7.16
C GLU A 37 -10.60 -6.14 5.85
N ILE A 38 -10.43 -4.88 5.41
CA ILE A 38 -11.12 -4.38 4.22
C ILE A 38 -10.23 -4.34 2.98
N TYR A 39 -8.94 -4.61 3.12
CA TYR A 39 -7.97 -4.40 2.05
C TYR A 39 -8.34 -5.14 0.76
N GLU A 40 -8.69 -6.43 0.84
CA GLU A 40 -9.04 -7.19 -0.35
C GLU A 40 -10.25 -6.62 -1.08
N SER A 41 -11.22 -6.10 -0.33
CA SER A 41 -12.41 -5.48 -0.93
C SER A 41 -12.08 -4.16 -1.63
N LYS A 42 -10.93 -3.57 -1.34
CA LYS A 42 -10.48 -2.31 -1.96
C LYS A 42 -9.58 -2.51 -3.19
N LEU A 43 -9.17 -3.75 -3.48
CA LEU A 43 -8.22 -4.00 -4.57
C LEU A 43 -8.71 -3.50 -5.93
N ASN A 44 -9.98 -3.68 -6.25
CA ASN A 44 -10.53 -3.17 -7.52
C ASN A 44 -10.48 -1.65 -7.56
N ASN A 45 -10.78 -0.97 -6.46
CA ASN A 45 -10.68 0.49 -6.38
C ASN A 45 -9.24 0.96 -6.52
N ILE A 46 -8.31 0.25 -5.89
CA ILE A 46 -6.87 0.56 -5.99
C ILE A 46 -6.39 0.41 -7.42
N ALA A 47 -6.73 -0.69 -8.09
CA ALA A 47 -6.34 -0.91 -9.47
C ALA A 47 -6.93 0.14 -10.41
N GLN A 48 -8.20 0.48 -10.25
CA GLN A 48 -8.85 1.49 -11.07
C GLN A 48 -8.23 2.88 -10.82
N PHE A 49 -7.93 3.20 -9.56
CA PHE A 49 -7.22 4.43 -9.22
C PHE A 49 -5.87 4.50 -9.95
N MET A 50 -5.10 3.43 -9.94
CA MET A 50 -3.82 3.38 -10.64
C MET A 50 -3.96 3.61 -12.14
N ILE A 51 -5.00 3.02 -12.76
CA ILE A 51 -5.28 3.22 -14.18
C ILE A 51 -5.64 4.70 -14.44
N ASP A 52 -6.52 5.25 -13.61
CA ASP A 52 -6.95 6.65 -13.75
C ASP A 52 -5.79 7.64 -13.57
N GLU A 53 -4.80 7.27 -12.77
CA GLU A 53 -3.61 8.11 -12.51
C GLU A 53 -2.46 7.86 -13.48
N GLY A 54 -2.62 6.99 -14.45
CA GLY A 54 -1.66 6.85 -15.53
C GLY A 54 -0.66 5.71 -15.43
N ILE A 55 -0.91 4.68 -14.64
CA ILE A 55 0.00 3.53 -14.55
C ILE A 55 0.22 2.87 -15.91
N THR A 56 -0.80 2.94 -16.78
CA THR A 56 -0.72 2.36 -18.13
C THR A 56 0.18 3.18 -19.07
N ASP A 57 0.40 4.44 -18.77
CA ASP A 57 1.36 5.26 -19.52
C ASP A 57 2.80 4.83 -19.24
N PHE A 58 3.03 4.24 -18.07
CA PHE A 58 4.35 3.79 -17.66
C PHE A 58 4.61 2.31 -18.05
N TYR A 59 3.65 1.43 -17.82
CA TYR A 59 3.81 -0.02 -18.00
C TYR A 59 3.07 -0.59 -19.20
N GLY A 60 2.34 0.22 -19.97
CA GLY A 60 1.50 -0.25 -21.06
C GLY A 60 0.11 -0.66 -20.58
N GLU A 61 -0.72 -1.15 -21.48
CA GLU A 61 -2.09 -1.51 -21.16
C GLU A 61 -2.16 -2.65 -20.15
N LEU A 62 -2.93 -2.44 -19.09
CA LEU A 62 -3.15 -3.39 -18.03
C LEU A 62 -4.63 -3.39 -17.66
N THR A 63 -5.19 -4.59 -17.46
CA THR A 63 -6.52 -4.69 -16.87
C THR A 63 -6.42 -4.54 -15.35
N PRO A 64 -7.52 -4.18 -14.66
CA PRO A 64 -7.51 -4.14 -13.20
C PRO A 64 -7.02 -5.46 -12.58
N GLN A 65 -7.44 -6.60 -13.12
CA GLN A 65 -7.03 -7.89 -12.59
C GLN A 65 -5.53 -8.15 -12.77
N GLU A 66 -4.96 -7.74 -13.91
CA GLU A 66 -3.52 -7.85 -14.13
C GLU A 66 -2.73 -7.01 -13.13
N ILE A 67 -3.23 -5.81 -12.81
CA ILE A 67 -2.61 -4.96 -11.79
C ILE A 67 -2.68 -5.65 -10.43
N ILE A 68 -3.86 -6.12 -10.02
CA ILE A 68 -4.07 -6.78 -8.74
C ILE A 68 -3.11 -7.98 -8.58
N ASP A 69 -3.01 -8.80 -9.62
CA ASP A 69 -2.15 -9.99 -9.60
C ASP A 69 -0.67 -9.65 -9.51
N SER A 70 -0.31 -8.42 -9.90
CA SER A 70 1.10 -7.98 -9.93
C SER A 70 1.55 -7.24 -8.68
N LEU A 71 0.62 -6.76 -7.83
CA LEU A 71 0.98 -5.86 -6.73
C LEU A 71 1.82 -6.49 -5.63
N GLY A 72 1.59 -7.75 -5.30
CA GLY A 72 2.23 -8.37 -4.15
C GLY A 72 1.69 -7.81 -2.84
N THR A 73 2.44 -8.01 -1.77
CA THR A 73 2.06 -7.58 -0.43
C THR A 73 2.45 -6.13 -0.20
N PRO A 74 1.52 -5.27 0.26
CA PRO A 74 1.84 -3.87 0.49
C PRO A 74 2.53 -3.63 1.82
N ILE A 75 3.22 -2.49 1.91
CA ILE A 75 3.68 -1.91 3.16
C ILE A 75 2.86 -0.64 3.36
N ILE A 76 2.20 -0.50 4.51
CA ILE A 76 1.32 0.64 4.79
C ILE A 76 1.91 1.45 5.95
N ASP A 77 2.20 2.72 5.68
CA ASP A 77 2.69 3.66 6.66
C ASP A 77 1.51 4.36 7.32
N LEU A 78 1.33 4.14 8.62
CA LEU A 78 0.20 4.67 9.36
C LEU A 78 0.37 6.14 9.76
N GLU A 79 1.59 6.65 9.72
CA GLU A 79 1.86 8.06 10.06
C GLU A 79 1.82 8.97 8.84
N ARG A 80 2.38 8.50 7.72
CA ARG A 80 2.45 9.27 6.48
C ARG A 80 1.28 9.01 5.56
N TYR A 81 0.44 8.05 5.89
CA TYR A 81 -0.72 7.66 5.06
C TYR A 81 -0.30 7.26 3.65
N VAL A 82 0.67 6.36 3.56
CA VAL A 82 1.21 5.88 2.28
C VAL A 82 1.06 4.37 2.19
N VAL A 83 0.65 3.89 1.02
CA VAL A 83 0.69 2.46 0.67
C VAL A 83 1.78 2.29 -0.36
N ALA A 84 2.74 1.39 -0.10
CA ALA A 84 3.86 1.13 -1.00
C ALA A 84 3.89 -0.35 -1.41
N TYR A 85 4.11 -0.56 -2.70
CA TYR A 85 4.27 -1.90 -3.26
C TYR A 85 5.72 -2.07 -3.72
N CYS A 86 6.54 -2.67 -2.85
CA CYS A 86 7.95 -2.91 -3.13
C CYS A 86 8.18 -4.25 -3.80
N GLU A 87 7.21 -5.16 -3.70
CA GLU A 87 7.33 -6.54 -4.22
C GLU A 87 6.48 -6.78 -5.46
N HIS A 88 5.98 -5.72 -6.11
CA HIS A 88 5.21 -5.88 -7.34
C HIS A 88 6.07 -6.49 -8.46
N THR A 89 5.42 -7.11 -9.43
CA THR A 89 6.10 -7.83 -10.51
C THR A 89 6.05 -7.10 -11.86
N LEU A 90 5.62 -5.84 -11.89
CA LEU A 90 5.58 -5.04 -13.14
C LEU A 90 6.97 -4.68 -13.62
N ASP A 91 7.89 -4.43 -12.70
CA ASP A 91 9.33 -4.39 -12.95
C ASP A 91 10.06 -4.65 -11.61
N ASP A 92 11.38 -4.62 -11.61
CA ASP A 92 12.19 -4.84 -10.40
C ASP A 92 12.99 -3.60 -10.01
N GLU A 93 12.69 -2.44 -10.61
CA GLU A 93 13.45 -1.22 -10.41
C GLU A 93 12.69 -0.13 -9.65
N HIS A 94 11.36 -0.20 -9.63
CA HIS A 94 10.52 0.89 -9.10
C HIS A 94 9.66 0.44 -7.94
N VAL A 95 9.40 1.37 -7.03
CA VAL A 95 8.40 1.22 -5.98
C VAL A 95 7.15 1.96 -6.45
N ILE A 96 6.00 1.30 -6.37
CA ILE A 96 4.71 1.91 -6.68
C ILE A 96 4.07 2.29 -5.35
N GLU A 97 3.72 3.56 -5.19
CA GLU A 97 3.12 4.02 -3.95
C GLU A 97 2.05 5.09 -4.19
N PHE A 98 1.16 5.23 -3.23
CA PHE A 98 0.16 6.30 -3.23
C PHE A 98 -0.19 6.68 -1.80
N GLU A 99 -0.82 7.85 -1.65
CA GLU A 99 -1.30 8.31 -0.36
C GLU A 99 -2.78 7.95 -0.21
N TYR A 100 -3.23 7.84 1.04
CA TYR A 100 -4.61 7.50 1.33
C TYR A 100 -5.14 8.34 2.49
N ASP A 101 -6.46 8.38 2.62
CA ASP A 101 -7.15 8.99 3.74
C ASP A 101 -8.17 8.00 4.32
N GLY A 102 -8.43 8.13 5.63
CA GLY A 102 -9.34 7.24 6.31
C GLY A 102 -8.83 5.79 6.35
N ILE A 103 -9.72 4.85 6.11
CA ILE A 103 -9.37 3.43 6.00
C ILE A 103 -9.44 3.06 4.52
N LEU A 104 -8.48 3.62 3.75
CA LEU A 104 -8.42 3.52 2.30
C LEU A 104 -9.70 4.06 1.62
N ASP A 105 -10.31 5.08 2.22
CA ASP A 105 -11.53 5.67 1.69
C ASP A 105 -11.27 6.55 0.47
N GLU A 106 -10.15 7.28 0.48
CA GLU A 106 -9.72 8.10 -0.65
C GLU A 106 -8.26 7.80 -0.95
N LEU A 107 -7.90 7.83 -2.24
CA LEU A 107 -6.56 7.52 -2.73
C LEU A 107 -6.05 8.70 -3.56
N PHE A 108 -4.75 9.05 -3.37
CA PHE A 108 -4.15 10.23 -4.00
C PHE A 108 -2.72 9.95 -4.46
N TYR A 109 -2.26 10.72 -5.43
CA TYR A 109 -0.84 10.91 -5.73
C TYR A 109 -0.08 9.62 -6.01
N LEU A 110 -0.53 8.88 -7.02
CA LEU A 110 0.21 7.71 -7.49
C LEU A 110 1.62 8.14 -7.90
N SER A 111 2.61 7.40 -7.42
CA SER A 111 4.02 7.67 -7.68
C SER A 111 4.72 6.37 -8.03
N ILE A 112 5.55 6.41 -9.06
CA ILE A 112 6.37 5.27 -9.48
C ILE A 112 7.82 5.74 -9.38
N ASN A 113 8.49 5.34 -8.30
CA ASN A 113 9.82 5.84 -7.92
C ASN A 113 10.89 4.76 -8.11
N GLY A 114 11.98 5.14 -8.72
CA GLY A 114 13.07 4.20 -8.95
C GLY A 114 14.37 4.55 -8.30
#